data_d1bb9bdaa1b8431c30f4c9edf78bb45e
#
_entry.id   d1bb9bdaa1b8431c30f4c9edf78bb45e
#
_cell.length_a   1.000
_cell.length_b   1.000
_cell.length_c   1.000
_cell.angle_alpha   90.00
_cell.angle_beta   90.00
_cell.angle_gamma   90.00
#
_symmetry.space_group_name_H-M   'P 1'
#
loop_
_entity.id
_entity.type
_entity.pdbx_description
1 polymer ?
#
loop_
_entity_poly.entity_id
_entity_poly.type
_entity_poly.pdbx_seq_one_letter_code
_entity_poly.pdbx_strand_id
1 'polypeptide(L)'
;MEKNNRHAHPTAFFDAEYTCPTGNELLSAGIVICHKDGSEIDRLYRLIRPVNCTITPFCTNLTGIRQSDAEKGVPYAEAMEEIYSLLKKHHVRRICVWGNDAVVIKNDFMKYHSHLPEKTVAHINWLISHMRDVSGVYSHKADLSLTSLEKMKYVCALDGPVRHHALGDAIDLKNIAFAIENETYNKARRNVLKTYMQEHSRYNATKRFSINSDLPRAGRASRNAALQYMKTLNLSIPEHLAMYDDLCYMHDIRKAKGFPNFKDYVKKHAPTL
;
A
#
# COMPACT_ATOMS: atom_id res chain seq x y z
N MET A 1 6.09 20.36 -35.51
CA MET A 1 6.13 18.90 -35.71
C MET A 1 5.25 18.26 -34.63
N GLU A 2 3.97 18.08 -34.90
CA GLU A 2 3.07 17.33 -34.05
C GLU A 2 3.46 15.84 -34.13
N LYS A 3 4.10 15.34 -33.08
CA LYS A 3 4.38 13.91 -32.95
C LYS A 3 3.06 13.15 -32.87
N ASN A 4 2.81 12.34 -33.85
CA ASN A 4 1.74 11.35 -33.97
C ASN A 4 1.43 10.66 -32.62
N ASN A 5 0.49 11.18 -31.86
CA ASN A 5 0.02 10.62 -30.59
C ASN A 5 -1.17 9.66 -30.81
N ARG A 6 -1.23 9.05 -32.02
CA ARG A 6 -2.28 8.09 -32.38
C ARG A 6 -1.92 6.75 -31.77
N HIS A 7 -2.81 6.27 -30.88
CA HIS A 7 -2.90 4.91 -30.32
C HIS A 7 -2.17 4.58 -29.01
N ALA A 8 -2.01 5.50 -28.10
CA ALA A 8 -1.77 5.07 -26.71
C ALA A 8 -3.09 4.58 -26.12
N HIS A 9 -3.18 3.27 -25.81
CA HIS A 9 -4.36 2.70 -25.16
C HIS A 9 -4.60 3.37 -23.81
N PRO A 10 -5.86 3.58 -23.41
CA PRO A 10 -6.19 4.03 -22.07
C PRO A 10 -5.63 3.11 -21.00
N THR A 11 -5.34 3.68 -19.84
CA THR A 11 -4.90 2.97 -18.64
C THR A 11 -6.01 2.99 -17.60
N ALA A 12 -6.27 1.85 -16.98
CA ALA A 12 -7.13 1.77 -15.82
C ALA A 12 -6.31 1.74 -14.53
N PHE A 13 -6.82 2.40 -13.50
CA PHE A 13 -6.35 2.33 -12.13
C PHE A 13 -7.44 1.67 -11.30
N PHE A 14 -7.06 0.66 -10.55
CA PHE A 14 -7.98 -0.22 -9.83
C PHE A 14 -7.56 -0.33 -8.38
N ASP A 15 -8.54 -0.34 -7.49
CA ASP A 15 -8.38 -0.68 -6.10
C ASP A 15 -9.59 -1.49 -5.62
N ALA A 16 -9.43 -2.27 -4.56
CA ALA A 16 -10.48 -3.10 -4.02
C ALA A 16 -10.45 -3.20 -2.50
N GLU A 17 -11.65 -3.25 -1.90
CA GLU A 17 -11.79 -3.55 -0.47
C GLU A 17 -12.24 -5.00 -0.27
N TYR A 18 -11.81 -5.58 0.85
CA TYR A 18 -12.04 -6.98 1.18
C TYR A 18 -12.60 -7.15 2.58
N THR A 19 -13.31 -8.25 2.81
CA THR A 19 -13.71 -8.64 4.16
C THR A 19 -12.48 -8.95 5.00
N CYS A 20 -12.42 -8.39 6.22
CA CYS A 20 -11.29 -8.53 7.12
C CYS A 20 -11.73 -8.71 8.58
N PRO A 21 -10.90 -9.31 9.43
CA PRO A 21 -9.56 -9.87 9.21
C PRO A 21 -9.56 -11.28 8.61
N THR A 22 -10.71 -11.91 8.50
CA THR A 22 -10.86 -13.30 8.01
C THR A 22 -11.69 -13.33 6.73
N GLY A 23 -11.35 -14.24 5.84
CA GLY A 23 -12.14 -14.54 4.66
C GLY A 23 -11.62 -13.91 3.37
N ASN A 24 -11.17 -12.67 3.37
CA ASN A 24 -10.66 -11.96 2.19
C ASN A 24 -11.54 -12.16 0.94
N GLU A 25 -12.85 -11.97 1.09
CA GLU A 25 -13.78 -11.90 -0.05
C GLU A 25 -13.88 -10.45 -0.51
N LEU A 26 -14.01 -10.28 -1.82
CA LEU A 26 -14.15 -8.97 -2.44
C LEU A 26 -15.43 -8.28 -1.95
N LEU A 27 -15.29 -7.07 -1.43
CA LEU A 27 -16.38 -6.30 -0.82
C LEU A 27 -16.77 -5.09 -1.67
N SER A 28 -15.80 -4.45 -2.29
CA SER A 28 -16.05 -3.42 -3.29
C SER A 28 -14.88 -3.31 -4.27
N ALA A 29 -15.15 -2.79 -5.45
CA ALA A 29 -14.17 -2.49 -6.47
C ALA A 29 -14.35 -1.09 -7.01
N GLY A 30 -13.24 -0.38 -7.21
CA GLY A 30 -13.17 0.95 -7.81
C GLY A 30 -12.23 0.97 -9.01
N ILE A 31 -12.67 1.61 -10.09
CA ILE A 31 -11.88 1.75 -11.32
C ILE A 31 -11.99 3.17 -11.83
N VAL A 32 -10.87 3.70 -12.28
CA VAL A 32 -10.79 4.94 -13.07
C VAL A 32 -10.02 4.65 -14.35
N ILE A 33 -10.59 5.01 -15.48
CA ILE A 33 -9.97 4.88 -16.81
C ILE A 33 -9.59 6.28 -17.29
N CYS A 34 -8.37 6.45 -17.76
CA CYS A 34 -7.90 7.73 -18.24
C CYS A 34 -7.05 7.62 -19.52
N HIS A 35 -6.99 8.72 -20.24
CA HIS A 35 -6.04 8.94 -21.33
C HIS A 35 -4.61 9.08 -20.81
N LYS A 36 -3.65 9.09 -21.73
CA LYS A 36 -2.23 9.26 -21.42
C LYS A 36 -1.90 10.61 -20.75
N ASP A 37 -2.72 11.63 -20.99
CA ASP A 37 -2.58 12.96 -20.38
C ASP A 37 -3.21 13.06 -18.98
N GLY A 38 -3.84 11.99 -18.49
CA GLY A 38 -4.49 11.93 -17.18
C GLY A 38 -5.95 12.35 -17.19
N SER A 39 -6.49 12.83 -18.32
CA SER A 39 -7.92 13.14 -18.44
C SER A 39 -8.74 11.87 -18.29
N GLU A 40 -9.77 11.95 -17.45
CA GLU A 40 -10.62 10.80 -17.15
C GLU A 40 -11.58 10.52 -18.31
N ILE A 41 -11.72 9.23 -18.64
CA ILE A 41 -12.64 8.74 -19.67
C ILE A 41 -13.91 8.19 -19.04
N ASP A 42 -13.74 7.34 -18.00
CA ASP A 42 -14.87 6.65 -17.36
C ASP A 42 -14.44 6.16 -15.97
N ARG A 43 -15.41 5.86 -15.11
CA ARG A 43 -15.17 5.27 -13.78
C ARG A 43 -16.27 4.30 -13.40
N LEU A 44 -15.94 3.38 -12.49
CA LEU A 44 -16.89 2.45 -11.92
C LEU A 44 -16.63 2.28 -10.43
N TYR A 45 -17.68 2.23 -9.64
CA TYR A 45 -17.68 1.71 -8.28
C TYR A 45 -18.72 0.62 -8.16
N ARG A 46 -18.36 -0.52 -7.59
CA ARG A 46 -19.31 -1.59 -7.29
C ARG A 46 -19.13 -2.09 -5.88
N LEU A 47 -20.23 -2.13 -5.17
CA LEU A 47 -20.35 -2.87 -3.94
C LEU A 47 -20.67 -4.32 -4.29
N ILE A 48 -19.95 -5.26 -3.69
CA ILE A 48 -20.00 -6.68 -4.01
C ILE A 48 -20.46 -7.44 -2.75
N ARG A 49 -21.40 -8.32 -2.93
CA ARG A 49 -21.94 -9.11 -1.83
C ARG A 49 -21.06 -10.32 -1.55
N PRO A 50 -20.38 -10.39 -0.38
CA PRO A 50 -19.63 -11.56 0.03
C PRO A 50 -20.62 -12.72 0.30
N VAL A 51 -20.18 -13.94 0.07
CA VAL A 51 -21.05 -15.14 0.20
C VAL A 51 -20.78 -15.87 1.52
N ASN A 52 -19.52 -16.00 1.91
CA ASN A 52 -19.10 -16.82 3.04
C ASN A 52 -18.63 -15.99 4.25
N CYS A 53 -18.59 -14.67 4.13
CA CYS A 53 -18.05 -13.81 5.16
C CYS A 53 -19.06 -12.77 5.64
N THR A 54 -19.10 -12.55 6.95
CA THR A 54 -19.80 -11.42 7.56
C THR A 54 -18.86 -10.24 7.73
N ILE A 55 -19.42 -9.04 7.65
CA ILE A 55 -18.68 -7.79 7.84
C ILE A 55 -18.49 -7.56 9.34
N THR A 56 -17.25 -7.62 9.80
CA THR A 56 -16.90 -7.35 11.19
C THR A 56 -16.94 -5.87 11.52
N PRO A 57 -17.11 -5.46 12.79
CA PRO A 57 -16.97 -4.05 13.19
C PRO A 57 -15.62 -3.45 12.80
N PHE A 58 -14.55 -4.25 12.82
CA PHE A 58 -13.23 -3.83 12.36
C PHE A 58 -13.24 -3.50 10.86
N CYS A 59 -13.83 -4.35 10.04
CA CYS A 59 -13.96 -4.12 8.60
C CYS A 59 -14.80 -2.86 8.31
N THR A 60 -15.94 -2.69 9.00
CA THR A 60 -16.77 -1.47 8.88
C THR A 60 -15.99 -0.21 9.26
N ASN A 61 -15.21 -0.24 10.35
CA ASN A 61 -14.40 0.91 10.76
C ASN A 61 -13.31 1.24 9.74
N LEU A 62 -12.78 0.24 9.05
CA LEU A 62 -11.74 0.43 8.04
C LEU A 62 -12.32 0.95 6.72
N THR A 63 -13.33 0.28 6.17
CA THR A 63 -13.87 0.54 4.81
C THR A 63 -15.09 1.45 4.78
N GLY A 64 -15.75 1.64 5.94
CA GLY A 64 -17.04 2.33 6.03
C GLY A 64 -18.24 1.47 5.60
N ILE A 65 -18.02 0.26 5.07
CA ILE A 65 -19.07 -0.61 4.55
C ILE A 65 -19.65 -1.45 5.70
N ARG A 66 -20.98 -1.39 5.87
CA ARG A 66 -21.72 -2.17 6.86
C ARG A 66 -22.26 -3.46 6.25
N GLN A 67 -22.65 -4.41 7.09
CA GLN A 67 -23.30 -5.64 6.65
C GLN A 67 -24.52 -5.35 5.77
N SER A 68 -25.39 -4.42 6.21
CA SER A 68 -26.59 -4.02 5.44
C SER A 68 -26.31 -3.36 4.09
N ASP A 69 -25.12 -2.78 3.92
CA ASP A 69 -24.69 -2.20 2.65
C ASP A 69 -24.18 -3.32 1.73
N ALA A 70 -23.34 -4.22 2.26
CA ALA A 70 -22.82 -5.36 1.52
C ALA A 70 -23.91 -6.31 1.00
N GLU A 71 -24.99 -6.50 1.77
CA GLU A 71 -26.15 -7.30 1.35
C GLU A 71 -26.86 -6.76 0.10
N LYS A 72 -26.76 -5.44 -0.16
CA LYS A 72 -27.28 -4.79 -1.35
C LYS A 72 -26.29 -4.81 -2.54
N GLY A 73 -25.10 -5.29 -2.30
CA GLY A 73 -24.07 -5.43 -3.34
C GLY A 73 -24.48 -6.44 -4.41
N VAL A 74 -23.92 -6.28 -5.59
CA VAL A 74 -24.13 -7.22 -6.70
C VAL A 74 -23.38 -8.54 -6.45
N PRO A 75 -23.80 -9.65 -7.05
CA PRO A 75 -23.05 -10.90 -7.02
C PRO A 75 -21.63 -10.71 -7.60
N TYR A 76 -20.68 -11.52 -7.10
CA TYR A 76 -19.27 -11.48 -7.57
C TYR A 76 -19.15 -11.60 -9.10
N ALA A 77 -19.86 -12.57 -9.71
CA ALA A 77 -19.83 -12.78 -11.16
C ALA A 77 -20.30 -11.54 -11.95
N GLU A 78 -21.38 -10.91 -11.49
CA GLU A 78 -21.94 -9.70 -12.12
C GLU A 78 -20.95 -8.55 -12.04
N ALA A 79 -20.33 -8.30 -10.88
CA ALA A 79 -19.32 -7.28 -10.72
C ALA A 79 -18.13 -7.49 -11.67
N MET A 80 -17.65 -8.74 -11.79
CA MET A 80 -16.51 -9.05 -12.68
C MET A 80 -16.87 -8.85 -14.16
N GLU A 81 -18.08 -9.21 -14.57
CA GLU A 81 -18.56 -8.99 -15.94
C GLU A 81 -18.71 -7.49 -16.27
N GLU A 82 -19.22 -6.70 -15.34
CA GLU A 82 -19.31 -5.25 -15.53
C GLU A 82 -17.94 -4.60 -15.66
N ILE A 83 -16.99 -4.98 -14.77
CA ILE A 83 -15.61 -4.50 -14.81
C ILE A 83 -14.96 -4.86 -16.15
N TYR A 84 -15.06 -6.14 -16.56
CA TYR A 84 -14.53 -6.59 -17.84
C TYR A 84 -15.12 -5.83 -19.01
N SER A 85 -16.45 -5.69 -19.04
CA SER A 85 -17.16 -5.00 -20.12
C SER A 85 -16.75 -3.53 -20.24
N LEU A 86 -16.60 -2.83 -19.09
CA LEU A 86 -16.12 -1.45 -19.06
C LEU A 86 -14.71 -1.33 -19.66
N LEU A 87 -13.80 -2.17 -19.24
CA LEU A 87 -12.40 -2.14 -19.70
C LEU A 87 -12.29 -2.50 -21.20
N LYS A 88 -13.10 -3.43 -21.67
CA LYS A 88 -13.15 -3.80 -23.11
C LYS A 88 -13.76 -2.69 -23.94
N LYS A 89 -14.84 -2.05 -23.48
CA LYS A 89 -15.48 -0.88 -24.14
C LYS A 89 -14.45 0.22 -24.44
N HIS A 90 -13.54 0.46 -23.51
CA HIS A 90 -12.51 1.51 -23.63
C HIS A 90 -11.15 0.99 -24.14
N HIS A 91 -11.08 -0.25 -24.63
CA HIS A 91 -9.84 -0.85 -25.16
C HIS A 91 -8.65 -0.80 -24.18
N VAL A 92 -8.92 -0.87 -22.89
CA VAL A 92 -7.87 -0.89 -21.85
C VAL A 92 -7.01 -2.15 -22.00
N ARG A 93 -5.68 -1.97 -21.94
CA ARG A 93 -4.70 -3.06 -21.99
C ARG A 93 -3.84 -3.16 -20.74
N ARG A 94 -3.94 -2.19 -19.85
CA ARG A 94 -3.16 -2.16 -18.61
C ARG A 94 -4.04 -1.69 -17.47
N ILE A 95 -4.08 -2.49 -16.42
CA ILE A 95 -4.77 -2.21 -15.17
C ILE A 95 -3.70 -2.04 -14.10
N CYS A 96 -3.52 -0.82 -13.59
CA CYS A 96 -2.56 -0.52 -12.52
C CYS A 96 -3.24 -0.76 -11.17
N VAL A 97 -2.56 -1.49 -10.29
CA VAL A 97 -2.96 -1.74 -8.90
C VAL A 97 -1.82 -1.36 -7.95
N TRP A 98 -2.12 -1.14 -6.67
CA TRP A 98 -1.11 -0.88 -5.66
C TRP A 98 -0.97 -2.05 -4.70
N GLY A 99 0.12 -2.80 -4.79
CA GLY A 99 0.40 -3.96 -3.93
C GLY A 99 -0.27 -5.24 -4.40
N ASN A 100 -0.99 -5.90 -3.49
CA ASN A 100 -1.39 -7.30 -3.65
C ASN A 100 -2.78 -7.53 -4.27
N ASP A 101 -3.48 -6.51 -4.78
CA ASP A 101 -4.86 -6.65 -5.25
C ASP A 101 -5.04 -7.78 -6.27
N ALA A 102 -4.14 -7.88 -7.25
CA ALA A 102 -4.19 -8.96 -8.24
C ALA A 102 -4.12 -10.36 -7.60
N VAL A 103 -3.34 -10.51 -6.53
CA VAL A 103 -3.21 -11.80 -5.80
C VAL A 103 -4.48 -12.10 -5.02
N VAL A 104 -5.05 -11.08 -4.35
CA VAL A 104 -6.26 -11.25 -3.54
C VAL A 104 -7.45 -11.57 -4.43
N ILE A 105 -7.62 -10.85 -5.56
CA ILE A 105 -8.66 -11.16 -6.57
C ILE A 105 -8.50 -12.59 -7.10
N LYS A 106 -7.27 -13.02 -7.39
CA LYS A 106 -7.02 -14.38 -7.82
C LYS A 106 -7.42 -15.42 -6.75
N ASN A 107 -7.06 -15.17 -5.51
CA ASN A 107 -7.41 -16.07 -4.41
C ASN A 107 -8.92 -16.12 -4.17
N ASP A 108 -9.61 -14.98 -4.28
CA ASP A 108 -11.05 -14.92 -4.18
C ASP A 108 -11.72 -15.65 -5.36
N PHE A 109 -11.27 -15.41 -6.57
CA PHE A 109 -11.72 -16.12 -7.77
C PHE A 109 -11.63 -17.65 -7.61
N MET A 110 -10.54 -18.17 -7.03
CA MET A 110 -10.35 -19.62 -6.82
C MET A 110 -11.42 -20.22 -5.92
N LYS A 111 -12.12 -19.46 -5.09
CA LYS A 111 -13.22 -19.92 -4.25
C LYS A 111 -14.51 -20.16 -5.06
N TYR A 112 -14.71 -19.40 -6.12
CA TYR A 112 -15.94 -19.37 -6.90
C TYR A 112 -15.85 -20.04 -8.26
N HIS A 113 -14.64 -20.26 -8.81
CA HIS A 113 -14.42 -20.59 -10.23
C HIS A 113 -15.18 -21.83 -10.70
N SER A 114 -15.38 -22.84 -9.83
CA SER A 114 -16.12 -24.07 -10.16
C SER A 114 -17.64 -23.86 -10.36
N HIS A 115 -18.16 -22.72 -9.90
CA HIS A 115 -19.58 -22.38 -9.98
C HIS A 115 -19.86 -21.24 -11.00
N LEU A 116 -18.80 -20.73 -11.64
CA LEU A 116 -18.92 -19.65 -12.61
C LEU A 116 -19.08 -20.20 -14.04
N PRO A 117 -19.84 -19.50 -14.90
CA PRO A 117 -19.86 -19.80 -16.33
C PRO A 117 -18.44 -19.71 -16.92
N GLU A 118 -18.12 -20.58 -17.87
CA GLU A 118 -16.80 -20.64 -18.53
C GLU A 118 -16.39 -19.28 -19.10
N LYS A 119 -17.34 -18.55 -19.70
CA LYS A 119 -17.13 -17.20 -20.21
C LYS A 119 -16.68 -16.23 -19.11
N THR A 120 -17.33 -16.24 -17.94
CA THR A 120 -16.97 -15.40 -16.78
C THR A 120 -15.59 -15.76 -16.24
N VAL A 121 -15.27 -17.05 -16.20
CA VAL A 121 -13.92 -17.53 -15.85
C VAL A 121 -12.86 -16.96 -16.80
N ALA A 122 -13.11 -16.98 -18.11
CA ALA A 122 -12.19 -16.42 -19.10
C ALA A 122 -12.03 -14.90 -18.91
N HIS A 123 -13.11 -14.16 -18.61
CA HIS A 123 -13.07 -12.72 -18.38
C HIS A 123 -12.28 -12.36 -17.12
N ILE A 124 -12.45 -13.09 -16.02
CA ILE A 124 -11.70 -12.86 -14.77
C ILE A 124 -10.22 -13.17 -14.97
N ASN A 125 -9.89 -14.25 -15.66
CA ASN A 125 -8.49 -14.57 -16.01
C ASN A 125 -7.86 -13.46 -16.85
N TRP A 126 -8.62 -12.90 -17.80
CA TRP A 126 -8.16 -11.75 -18.57
C TRP A 126 -7.88 -10.55 -17.67
N LEU A 127 -8.81 -10.20 -16.75
CA LEU A 127 -8.60 -9.10 -15.78
C LEU A 127 -7.30 -9.28 -15.00
N ILE A 128 -7.13 -10.44 -14.37
CA ILE A 128 -5.95 -10.76 -13.56
C ILE A 128 -4.65 -10.66 -14.40
N SER A 129 -4.68 -11.16 -15.63
CA SER A 129 -3.51 -11.15 -16.52
C SER A 129 -3.10 -9.75 -16.99
N HIS A 130 -4.01 -8.77 -16.94
CA HIS A 130 -3.75 -7.37 -17.31
C HIS A 130 -3.44 -6.46 -16.12
N MET A 131 -3.59 -6.96 -14.88
CA MET A 131 -3.21 -6.24 -13.67
C MET A 131 -1.70 -6.18 -13.51
N ARG A 132 -1.20 -5.02 -13.10
CA ARG A 132 0.21 -4.75 -12.83
C ARG A 132 0.33 -3.99 -11.53
N ASP A 133 1.01 -4.58 -10.54
CA ASP A 133 1.42 -3.85 -9.35
C ASP A 133 2.46 -2.79 -9.73
N VAL A 134 2.11 -1.54 -9.46
CA VAL A 134 2.97 -0.39 -9.76
C VAL A 134 3.62 0.21 -8.52
N SER A 135 3.35 -0.34 -7.33
CA SER A 135 3.84 0.18 -6.06
C SER A 135 5.36 0.26 -6.01
N GLY A 136 6.06 -0.80 -6.44
CA GLY A 136 7.52 -0.83 -6.50
C GLY A 136 8.09 0.16 -7.51
N VAL A 137 7.48 0.25 -8.69
CA VAL A 137 7.93 1.15 -9.76
C VAL A 137 7.83 2.61 -9.32
N TYR A 138 6.68 3.03 -8.79
CA TYR A 138 6.48 4.43 -8.38
C TYR A 138 7.22 4.79 -7.10
N SER A 139 7.35 3.86 -6.14
CA SER A 139 8.22 4.07 -4.98
C SER A 139 9.67 4.32 -5.42
N HIS A 140 10.20 3.49 -6.32
CA HIS A 140 11.57 3.63 -6.83
C HIS A 140 11.77 4.93 -7.63
N LYS A 141 10.84 5.31 -8.50
CA LYS A 141 10.88 6.59 -9.23
C LYS A 141 10.90 7.80 -8.29
N ALA A 142 10.24 7.70 -7.13
CA ALA A 142 10.28 8.72 -6.08
C ALA A 142 11.53 8.63 -5.20
N ASP A 143 12.50 7.77 -5.51
CA ASP A 143 13.70 7.51 -4.69
C ASP A 143 13.34 7.06 -3.26
N LEU A 144 12.37 6.14 -3.16
CA LEU A 144 11.90 5.50 -1.93
C LEU A 144 11.98 3.98 -2.05
N SER A 145 12.11 3.28 -0.92
CA SER A 145 11.81 1.85 -0.87
C SER A 145 10.30 1.63 -1.02
N LEU A 146 9.91 0.35 -1.25
CA LEU A 146 8.50 -0.02 -1.37
C LEU A 146 7.68 0.56 -0.21
N THR A 147 6.62 1.28 -0.53
CA THR A 147 5.80 1.98 0.46
C THR A 147 4.30 1.84 0.16
N SER A 148 3.45 2.17 1.15
CA SER A 148 2.00 2.11 1.00
C SER A 148 1.44 3.26 0.18
N LEU A 149 0.24 3.07 -0.40
CA LEU A 149 -0.50 4.09 -1.12
C LEU A 149 -0.69 5.35 -0.27
N GLU A 150 -1.07 5.20 1.01
CA GLU A 150 -1.24 6.30 1.98
C GLU A 150 0.01 7.19 2.08
N LYS A 151 1.19 6.58 2.20
CA LYS A 151 2.45 7.33 2.29
C LYS A 151 2.80 8.02 0.98
N MET A 152 2.47 7.41 -0.17
CA MET A 152 2.63 8.06 -1.46
C MET A 152 1.66 9.22 -1.67
N LYS A 153 0.42 9.16 -1.13
CA LYS A 153 -0.50 10.30 -1.09
C LYS A 153 0.16 11.50 -0.38
N TYR A 154 0.78 11.27 0.79
CA TYR A 154 1.51 12.31 1.50
C TYR A 154 2.63 12.92 0.63
N VAL A 155 3.43 12.10 -0.05
CA VAL A 155 4.50 12.57 -0.94
C VAL A 155 3.97 13.39 -2.10
N CYS A 156 2.84 12.99 -2.68
CA CYS A 156 2.22 13.69 -3.79
C CYS A 156 1.34 14.89 -3.37
N ALA A 157 1.31 15.21 -2.06
CA ALA A 157 0.49 16.28 -1.50
C ALA A 157 -1.00 16.15 -1.86
N LEU A 158 -1.49 14.92 -1.95
CA LEU A 158 -2.90 14.63 -2.14
C LEU A 158 -3.60 14.71 -0.78
N ASP A 159 -4.31 15.81 -0.56
CA ASP A 159 -4.99 16.05 0.70
C ASP A 159 -6.28 15.24 0.81
N GLY A 160 -6.60 14.84 2.01
CA GLY A 160 -7.81 14.10 2.34
C GLY A 160 -7.53 12.89 3.24
N PRO A 161 -8.53 12.45 4.00
CA PRO A 161 -8.38 11.25 4.82
C PRO A 161 -8.21 10.02 3.92
N VAL A 162 -7.37 9.09 4.36
CA VAL A 162 -7.36 7.73 3.82
C VAL A 162 -8.74 7.14 4.15
N ARG A 163 -9.53 6.86 3.13
CA ARG A 163 -10.91 6.44 3.32
C ARG A 163 -11.11 4.95 3.19
N HIS A 164 -10.10 4.21 2.75
CA HIS A 164 -10.29 2.81 2.37
C HIS A 164 -11.59 2.63 1.59
N HIS A 165 -11.71 3.40 0.52
CA HIS A 165 -12.84 3.39 -0.38
C HIS A 165 -12.33 3.12 -1.79
N ALA A 166 -12.62 1.96 -2.33
CA ALA A 166 -12.01 1.45 -3.56
C ALA A 166 -11.96 2.46 -4.72
N LEU A 167 -13.03 3.20 -5.01
CA LEU A 167 -12.98 4.22 -6.06
C LEU A 167 -12.11 5.41 -5.67
N GLY A 168 -12.14 5.83 -4.40
CA GLY A 168 -11.30 6.91 -3.89
C GLY A 168 -9.83 6.57 -4.00
N ASP A 169 -9.46 5.36 -3.61
CA ASP A 169 -8.07 4.89 -3.64
C ASP A 169 -7.59 4.60 -5.08
N ALA A 170 -8.47 4.17 -6.00
CA ALA A 170 -8.18 4.10 -7.43
C ALA A 170 -7.91 5.50 -8.04
N ILE A 171 -8.66 6.54 -7.63
CA ILE A 171 -8.42 7.94 -8.03
C ILE A 171 -7.08 8.43 -7.48
N ASP A 172 -6.79 8.14 -6.21
CA ASP A 172 -5.52 8.51 -5.58
C ASP A 172 -4.34 7.81 -6.27
N LEU A 173 -4.47 6.53 -6.59
CA LEU A 173 -3.47 5.78 -7.36
C LEU A 173 -3.21 6.42 -8.72
N LYS A 174 -4.26 6.83 -9.45
CA LYS A 174 -4.13 7.58 -10.70
C LYS A 174 -3.35 8.88 -10.47
N ASN A 175 -3.74 9.68 -9.50
CA ASN A 175 -3.11 10.97 -9.22
C ASN A 175 -1.64 10.81 -8.81
N ILE A 176 -1.31 9.80 -8.00
CA ILE A 176 0.07 9.44 -7.65
C ILE A 176 0.86 9.09 -8.90
N ALA A 177 0.31 8.22 -9.76
CA ALA A 177 0.98 7.81 -10.98
C ALA A 177 1.37 9.02 -11.85
N PHE A 178 0.44 9.95 -12.06
CA PHE A 178 0.70 11.17 -12.84
C PHE A 178 1.66 12.14 -12.14
N ALA A 179 1.55 12.31 -10.81
CA ALA A 179 2.46 13.16 -10.06
C ALA A 179 3.91 12.64 -10.13
N ILE A 180 4.09 11.33 -10.06
CA ILE A 180 5.42 10.70 -10.15
C ILE A 180 5.96 10.73 -11.59
N GLU A 181 5.14 10.41 -12.59
CA GLU A 181 5.56 10.43 -13.99
C GLU A 181 5.96 11.84 -14.47
N ASN A 182 5.30 12.88 -13.98
CA ASN A 182 5.56 14.27 -14.33
C ASN A 182 6.49 14.99 -13.32
N GLU A 183 7.02 14.26 -12.33
CA GLU A 183 7.90 14.80 -11.27
C GLU A 183 7.31 16.01 -10.51
N THR A 184 5.98 16.07 -10.37
CA THR A 184 5.26 17.15 -9.68
C THR A 184 5.03 16.87 -8.19
N TYR A 185 5.49 15.73 -7.68
CA TYR A 185 5.39 15.40 -6.26
C TYR A 185 6.25 16.30 -5.35
N ASN A 186 5.88 16.40 -4.08
CA ASN A 186 6.56 17.27 -3.12
C ASN A 186 7.87 16.63 -2.62
N LYS A 187 9.00 17.16 -3.07
CA LYS A 187 10.34 16.66 -2.73
C LYS A 187 10.67 16.80 -1.23
N ALA A 188 10.15 17.84 -0.55
CA ALA A 188 10.36 18.00 0.89
C ALA A 188 9.60 16.92 1.68
N ARG A 189 8.33 16.67 1.36
CA ARG A 189 7.55 15.58 1.95
C ARG A 189 8.17 14.20 1.65
N ARG A 190 8.69 14.00 0.43
CA ARG A 190 9.43 12.80 0.07
C ARG A 190 10.64 12.58 0.97
N ASN A 191 11.42 13.63 1.26
CA ASN A 191 12.58 13.54 2.14
C ASN A 191 12.18 13.18 3.58
N VAL A 192 11.11 13.78 4.12
CA VAL A 192 10.56 13.40 5.44
C VAL A 192 10.19 11.92 5.47
N LEU A 193 9.50 11.41 4.45
CA LEU A 193 9.16 9.99 4.37
C LEU A 193 10.41 9.11 4.27
N LYS A 194 11.38 9.49 3.45
CA LYS A 194 12.64 8.74 3.28
C LYS A 194 13.38 8.60 4.62
N THR A 195 13.52 9.69 5.37
CA THR A 195 14.13 9.69 6.70
C THR A 195 13.33 8.80 7.67
N TYR A 196 11.99 8.95 7.71
CA TYR A 196 11.13 8.08 8.51
C TYR A 196 11.37 6.59 8.22
N MET A 197 11.43 6.21 6.94
CA MET A 197 11.62 4.81 6.54
C MET A 197 12.99 4.29 6.95
N GLN A 198 14.03 5.09 6.82
CA GLN A 198 15.40 4.74 7.25
C GLN A 198 15.47 4.55 8.78
N GLU A 199 14.94 5.50 9.54
CA GLU A 199 14.91 5.42 11.00
C GLU A 199 14.04 4.25 11.50
N HIS A 200 12.88 4.02 10.89
CA HIS A 200 12.02 2.88 11.22
C HIS A 200 12.69 1.53 10.89
N SER A 201 13.40 1.45 9.77
CA SER A 201 14.20 0.26 9.43
C SER A 201 15.31 0.01 10.44
N ARG A 202 16.04 1.05 10.82
CA ARG A 202 17.07 1.00 11.87
C ARG A 202 16.48 0.55 13.22
N TYR A 203 15.34 1.13 13.62
CA TYR A 203 14.63 0.71 14.83
C TYR A 203 14.25 -0.77 14.81
N ASN A 204 13.71 -1.26 13.69
CA ASN A 204 13.35 -2.68 13.58
C ASN A 204 14.55 -3.61 13.59
N ALA A 205 15.65 -3.22 12.97
CA ALA A 205 16.93 -3.98 13.00
C ALA A 205 17.46 -4.07 14.43
N THR A 206 17.54 -2.94 15.13
CA THR A 206 18.03 -2.90 16.52
C THR A 206 17.11 -3.62 17.49
N LYS A 207 15.78 -3.57 17.27
CA LYS A 207 14.80 -4.34 18.05
C LYS A 207 15.01 -5.86 17.86
N ARG A 208 15.22 -6.32 16.63
CA ARG A 208 15.51 -7.74 16.34
C ARG A 208 16.83 -8.17 17.01
N PHE A 209 17.86 -7.35 16.89
CA PHE A 209 19.14 -7.59 17.53
C PHE A 209 18.99 -7.71 19.05
N SER A 210 18.26 -6.79 19.71
CA SER A 210 18.04 -6.80 21.15
C SER A 210 17.20 -7.98 21.68
N ILE A 211 16.38 -8.59 20.81
CA ILE A 211 15.57 -9.77 21.16
C ILE A 211 16.40 -11.05 20.99
N ASN A 212 17.23 -11.10 19.93
CA ASN A 212 17.99 -12.30 19.56
C ASN A 212 19.41 -12.33 20.13
N SER A 213 19.91 -11.23 20.73
CA SER A 213 21.24 -11.19 21.33
C SER A 213 21.19 -11.64 22.78
N ASP A 214 22.22 -12.41 23.19
CA ASP A 214 22.48 -12.79 24.56
C ASP A 214 22.89 -11.59 25.44
N LEU A 215 22.50 -10.38 25.09
CA LEU A 215 22.71 -9.19 25.90
C LEU A 215 22.10 -9.43 27.27
N PRO A 216 22.90 -9.49 28.35
CA PRO A 216 22.40 -9.66 29.71
C PRO A 216 21.28 -8.63 30.00
N ARG A 217 20.28 -9.02 30.78
CA ARG A 217 19.19 -8.11 31.19
C ARG A 217 19.71 -6.77 31.72
N ALA A 218 20.86 -6.80 32.40
CA ALA A 218 21.55 -5.61 32.90
C ALA A 218 22.04 -4.68 31.79
N GLY A 219 22.57 -5.22 30.67
CA GLY A 219 23.01 -4.44 29.51
C GLY A 219 21.88 -3.74 28.77
N ARG A 220 20.65 -4.27 28.87
CA ARG A 220 19.45 -3.65 28.32
C ARG A 220 18.87 -2.52 29.21
N ALA A 221 19.29 -2.45 30.46
CA ALA A 221 18.76 -1.52 31.46
C ALA A 221 19.48 -0.17 31.46
N SER A 222 20.74 -0.12 31.08
CA SER A 222 21.51 1.12 31.05
C SER A 222 22.58 1.13 29.95
N ARG A 223 22.90 2.35 29.45
CA ARG A 223 23.96 2.59 28.46
C ARG A 223 25.32 2.09 28.95
N ASN A 224 25.62 2.31 30.23
CA ASN A 224 26.89 1.89 30.82
C ASN A 224 27.03 0.36 30.87
N ALA A 225 25.97 -0.35 31.22
CA ALA A 225 26.00 -1.81 31.24
C ALA A 225 26.12 -2.41 29.82
N ALA A 226 25.52 -1.77 28.82
CA ALA A 226 25.69 -2.13 27.42
C ALA A 226 27.13 -1.94 26.95
N LEU A 227 27.74 -0.83 27.30
CA LEU A 227 29.15 -0.55 27.00
C LEU A 227 30.14 -1.56 27.68
N GLN A 228 29.88 -1.95 28.94
CA GLN A 228 30.68 -2.96 29.63
C GLN A 228 30.55 -4.33 28.94
N TYR A 229 29.32 -4.71 28.53
CA TYR A 229 29.11 -5.94 27.79
C TYR A 229 29.83 -5.92 26.42
N MET A 230 29.75 -4.80 25.66
CA MET A 230 30.46 -4.67 24.39
C MET A 230 31.98 -4.87 24.52
N LYS A 231 32.60 -4.43 25.63
CA LYS A 231 34.02 -4.64 25.89
C LYS A 231 34.38 -6.11 26.06
N THR A 232 33.41 -6.96 26.40
CA THR A 232 33.65 -8.43 26.52
C THR A 232 33.56 -9.15 25.16
N LEU A 233 33.06 -8.47 24.11
CA LEU A 233 32.95 -9.02 22.76
C LEU A 233 34.26 -8.75 22.00
N ASN A 234 34.75 -9.75 21.31
CA ASN A 234 35.96 -9.62 20.48
C ASN A 234 35.58 -9.11 19.08
N LEU A 235 35.06 -7.85 19.02
CA LEU A 235 34.63 -7.21 17.79
C LEU A 235 35.70 -6.31 17.21
N SER A 236 35.70 -6.12 15.89
CA SER A 236 36.51 -5.09 15.25
C SER A 236 36.04 -3.68 15.65
N ILE A 237 36.88 -2.67 15.51
CA ILE A 237 36.55 -1.28 15.83
C ILE A 237 35.27 -0.79 15.09
N PRO A 238 35.10 -1.03 13.76
CA PRO A 238 33.88 -0.67 13.08
C PRO A 238 32.61 -1.34 13.62
N GLU A 239 32.71 -2.63 13.98
CA GLU A 239 31.57 -3.37 14.57
C GLU A 239 31.22 -2.84 15.98
N HIS A 240 32.21 -2.49 16.78
CA HIS A 240 32.00 -1.83 18.07
C HIS A 240 31.28 -0.50 17.93
N LEU A 241 31.69 0.34 17.00
CA LEU A 241 31.09 1.65 16.76
C LEU A 241 29.63 1.50 16.27
N ALA A 242 29.38 0.62 15.32
CA ALA A 242 28.03 0.36 14.81
C ALA A 242 27.11 -0.18 15.92
N MET A 243 27.59 -1.13 16.73
CA MET A 243 26.84 -1.69 17.84
C MET A 243 26.56 -0.63 18.94
N TYR A 244 27.54 0.22 19.21
CA TYR A 244 27.39 1.32 20.17
C TYR A 244 26.32 2.32 19.73
N ASP A 245 26.36 2.73 18.47
CA ASP A 245 25.39 3.64 17.90
C ASP A 245 23.97 3.06 17.96
N ASP A 246 23.82 1.78 17.64
CA ASP A 246 22.53 1.08 17.70
C ASP A 246 22.00 0.96 19.13
N LEU A 247 22.87 0.70 20.11
CA LEU A 247 22.48 0.65 21.52
C LEU A 247 22.08 2.03 22.05
N CYS A 248 22.78 3.10 21.65
CA CYS A 248 22.39 4.47 21.97
C CYS A 248 21.03 4.84 21.39
N TYR A 249 20.84 4.54 20.11
CA TYR A 249 19.58 4.76 19.42
C TYR A 249 18.41 4.01 20.06
N MET A 250 18.59 2.74 20.43
CA MET A 250 17.60 1.94 21.15
C MET A 250 17.27 2.52 22.53
N HIS A 251 18.28 3.01 23.25
CA HIS A 251 18.06 3.63 24.57
C HIS A 251 17.21 4.90 24.45
N ASP A 252 17.51 5.75 23.47
CA ASP A 252 16.80 7.01 23.26
C ASP A 252 15.34 6.77 22.82
N ILE A 253 15.11 5.78 21.97
CA ILE A 253 13.76 5.39 21.54
C ILE A 253 12.98 4.74 22.68
N ARG A 254 13.59 3.95 23.55
CA ARG A 254 12.90 3.39 24.74
C ARG A 254 12.42 4.49 25.69
N LYS A 255 13.21 5.53 25.89
CA LYS A 255 12.77 6.72 26.63
C LYS A 255 11.56 7.40 25.97
N ALA A 256 11.49 7.42 24.64
CA ALA A 256 10.41 7.96 23.86
C ALA A 256 9.17 7.03 23.74
N LYS A 257 9.11 5.92 24.49
CA LYS A 257 8.01 4.94 24.46
C LYS A 257 7.80 4.22 23.11
N GLY A 258 8.85 4.07 22.31
CA GLY A 258 8.83 3.37 21.02
C GLY A 258 8.96 4.30 19.82
N PHE A 259 9.04 3.72 18.64
CA PHE A 259 9.12 4.49 17.39
C PHE A 259 7.73 5.04 17.03
N PRO A 260 7.60 6.32 16.69
CA PRO A 260 6.31 6.92 16.37
C PRO A 260 5.71 6.30 15.11
N ASN A 261 4.39 6.23 15.02
CA ASN A 261 3.74 5.93 13.76
C ASN A 261 3.98 7.06 12.74
N PHE A 262 3.74 6.79 11.46
CA PHE A 262 4.04 7.75 10.41
C PHE A 262 3.30 9.09 10.57
N LYS A 263 2.03 9.05 10.97
CA LYS A 263 1.21 10.25 11.16
C LYS A 263 1.76 11.16 12.25
N ASP A 264 2.19 10.58 13.38
CA ASP A 264 2.78 11.35 14.48
C ASP A 264 4.19 11.84 14.14
N TYR A 265 4.96 11.06 13.39
CA TYR A 265 6.26 11.48 12.87
C TYR A 265 6.13 12.69 11.95
N VAL A 266 5.19 12.67 11.01
CA VAL A 266 4.94 13.79 10.09
C VAL A 266 4.54 15.05 10.84
N LYS A 267 3.65 14.98 11.85
CA LYS A 267 3.27 16.14 12.65
C LYS A 267 4.47 16.85 13.28
N LYS A 268 5.50 16.10 13.65
CA LYS A 268 6.71 16.62 14.29
C LYS A 268 7.76 17.15 13.31
N HIS A 269 7.81 16.58 12.10
CA HIS A 269 8.91 16.82 11.15
C HIS A 269 8.42 17.38 9.80
N ALA A 270 7.10 17.60 9.64
CA ALA A 270 6.59 18.21 8.42
C ALA A 270 7.26 19.61 8.24
N PRO A 271 7.74 19.94 7.03
CA PRO A 271 8.19 21.29 6.76
C PRO A 271 7.01 22.23 7.01
N THR A 272 7.26 23.33 7.71
CA THR A 272 6.33 24.44 7.79
C THR A 272 6.05 24.91 6.35
N LEU A 273 4.82 24.70 5.90
CA LEU A 273 4.36 25.12 4.57
C LEU A 273 4.23 26.64 4.53
#